data_32c9491fb35a63fa7f2dc1bb53fbf9fb
#
_entry.id   32c9491fb35a63fa7f2dc1bb53fbf9fb
#
_cell.length_a   1.000
_cell.length_b   1.000
_cell.length_c   1.000
_cell.angle_alpha   90.00
_cell.angle_beta   90.00
_cell.angle_gamma   90.00
#
_symmetry.space_group_name_H-M   'P 1'
#
loop_
_entity.id
_entity.type
_entity.pdbx_description
1 polymer ?
#
loop_
_entity_poly.entity_id
_entity_poly.type
_entity_poly.pdbx_seq_one_letter_code
_entity_poly.pdbx_strand_id
1 'polypeptide(L)'
;MNDINFTMYKLAGIIAEYDPFHNGHAWQLQQARALGAQRVAVAMSCGLTQRGALPLLPESVRVQAALTCGADLVFALPAPYACSGAECFARAGVQLLAAAGCDALVFGAETPDAALLMEAARVLSGAEYRTALKARLAAGARSFAAARQAAVEAVCPGTGLAALLDKPNNNLAVEYCKAILELGASLVPIPLPRQGAGHGQALTETGGQFASASALRTLWQNGGADAAAPYVPAEVLPLYREAFAAGQYTDLAAAQRCQLALLRSRCAGTAPFAQVRGISEGLEHRLEAAVRSSTTHAELLDSLTTVRYPRARMRRLAMDAALGYSADVFPALPPYLHLLGAQKDALPLLKAAALPVSHSLARLAEQNAPCRAVVDAQLRACDFGALCRKKPEPMGGALRQKIIFLTK
;
A
#
# COMPACT_ATOMS: atom_id res chain seq x y z
N MET A 1 -41.93 -7.06 10.57
CA MET A 1 -41.08 -6.47 9.54
C MET A 1 -40.04 -5.68 10.29
N ASN A 2 -38.82 -6.22 10.41
CA ASN A 2 -37.74 -5.48 11.03
C ASN A 2 -37.27 -4.43 10.03
N ASP A 3 -37.43 -3.16 10.35
CA ASP A 3 -36.83 -2.05 9.62
C ASP A 3 -35.31 -2.22 9.71
N ILE A 4 -34.70 -2.80 8.66
CA ILE A 4 -33.27 -2.78 8.48
C ILE A 4 -32.96 -1.31 8.14
N ASN A 5 -32.53 -0.55 9.15
CA ASN A 5 -31.95 0.77 8.95
C ASN A 5 -30.72 0.61 8.07
N PHE A 6 -30.88 0.74 6.75
CA PHE A 6 -29.78 0.78 5.81
C PHE A 6 -28.97 2.06 6.09
N THR A 7 -27.85 1.91 6.76
CA THR A 7 -26.89 3.01 6.91
C THR A 7 -26.37 3.38 5.54
N MET A 8 -26.74 4.55 5.02
CA MET A 8 -26.24 5.03 3.72
C MET A 8 -24.94 5.81 3.94
N TYR A 9 -23.89 5.41 3.23
CA TYR A 9 -22.61 6.11 3.20
C TYR A 9 -22.54 6.98 1.95
N LYS A 10 -22.24 8.26 2.13
CA LYS A 10 -22.12 9.21 1.02
C LYS A 10 -20.90 8.89 0.16
N LEU A 11 -19.77 8.59 0.81
CA LEU A 11 -18.51 8.27 0.15
C LEU A 11 -17.72 7.24 0.98
N ALA A 12 -17.73 5.98 0.56
CA ALA A 12 -16.91 4.95 1.18
C ALA A 12 -15.48 4.97 0.63
N GLY A 13 -14.50 4.81 1.51
CA GLY A 13 -13.08 4.75 1.17
C GLY A 13 -12.55 3.32 1.10
N ILE A 14 -11.62 3.07 0.20
CA ILE A 14 -10.84 1.83 0.13
C ILE A 14 -9.37 2.21 0.00
N ILE A 15 -8.47 1.54 0.76
CA ILE A 15 -7.02 1.66 0.60
C ILE A 15 -6.53 0.42 -0.13
N ALA A 16 -5.85 0.59 -1.27
CA ALA A 16 -5.49 -0.54 -2.13
C ALA A 16 -4.14 -0.36 -2.84
N GLU A 17 -3.59 -1.47 -3.29
CA GLU A 17 -2.42 -1.48 -4.18
C GLU A 17 -2.82 -1.76 -5.64
N TYR A 18 -3.81 -2.62 -5.84
CA TYR A 18 -4.24 -3.10 -7.16
C TYR A 18 -3.08 -3.61 -8.01
N ASP A 19 -2.30 -4.51 -7.45
CA ASP A 19 -1.04 -4.99 -8.05
C ASP A 19 -1.04 -6.50 -8.36
N PRO A 20 -1.73 -6.94 -9.43
CA PRO A 20 -2.66 -6.20 -10.27
C PRO A 20 -4.10 -6.15 -9.68
N PHE A 21 -4.99 -5.36 -10.27
CA PHE A 21 -6.43 -5.40 -9.97
C PHE A 21 -7.00 -6.76 -10.40
N HIS A 22 -7.88 -7.35 -9.58
CA HIS A 22 -8.42 -8.69 -9.79
C HIS A 22 -9.85 -8.84 -9.25
N ASN A 23 -10.48 -10.01 -9.48
CA ASN A 23 -11.87 -10.29 -9.07
C ASN A 23 -12.14 -9.99 -7.59
N GLY A 24 -11.18 -10.23 -6.69
CA GLY A 24 -11.33 -9.89 -5.26
C GLY A 24 -11.45 -8.39 -5.00
N HIS A 25 -10.79 -7.55 -5.81
CA HIS A 25 -10.91 -6.10 -5.72
C HIS A 25 -12.24 -5.60 -6.32
N ALA A 26 -12.67 -6.18 -7.44
CA ALA A 26 -13.99 -5.89 -8.02
C ALA A 26 -15.11 -6.27 -7.05
N TRP A 27 -15.01 -7.43 -6.43
CA TRP A 27 -15.94 -7.87 -5.39
C TRP A 27 -15.97 -6.90 -4.20
N GLN A 28 -14.82 -6.41 -3.73
CA GLN A 28 -14.75 -5.42 -2.65
C GLN A 28 -15.49 -4.12 -3.00
N LEU A 29 -15.30 -3.60 -4.22
CA LEU A 29 -16.04 -2.43 -4.72
C LEU A 29 -17.56 -2.68 -4.77
N GLN A 30 -17.98 -3.85 -5.23
CA GLN A 30 -19.38 -4.26 -5.26
C GLN A 30 -19.97 -4.37 -3.84
N GLN A 31 -19.23 -4.96 -2.89
CA GLN A 31 -19.67 -5.06 -1.50
C GLN A 31 -19.80 -3.68 -0.84
N ALA A 32 -18.90 -2.74 -1.11
CA ALA A 32 -19.03 -1.38 -0.62
C ALA A 32 -20.36 -0.76 -1.06
N ARG A 33 -20.74 -0.96 -2.32
CA ARG A 33 -22.06 -0.52 -2.86
C ARG A 33 -23.23 -1.24 -2.19
N ALA A 34 -23.15 -2.56 -2.07
CA ALA A 34 -24.19 -3.37 -1.45
C ALA A 34 -24.45 -2.99 0.01
N LEU A 35 -23.43 -2.51 0.71
CA LEU A 35 -23.50 -2.02 2.08
C LEU A 35 -23.93 -0.55 2.20
N GLY A 36 -24.40 0.07 1.12
CA GLY A 36 -25.01 1.39 1.13
C GLY A 36 -24.11 2.56 0.69
N ALA A 37 -22.93 2.30 0.16
CA ALA A 37 -22.07 3.37 -0.37
C ALA A 37 -22.66 3.97 -1.66
N GLN A 38 -22.98 5.25 -1.63
CA GLN A 38 -23.44 5.99 -2.83
C GLN A 38 -22.30 6.18 -3.82
N ARG A 39 -21.07 6.44 -3.29
CA ARG A 39 -19.84 6.61 -4.06
C ARG A 39 -18.68 5.91 -3.36
N VAL A 40 -17.66 5.54 -4.14
CA VAL A 40 -16.45 4.88 -3.64
C VAL A 40 -15.21 5.63 -4.06
N ALA A 41 -14.40 6.07 -3.07
CA ALA A 41 -13.07 6.61 -3.27
C ALA A 41 -12.00 5.58 -2.96
N VAL A 42 -10.93 5.58 -3.73
CA VAL A 42 -9.78 4.68 -3.53
C VAL A 42 -8.52 5.50 -3.28
N ALA A 43 -7.81 5.22 -2.20
CA ALA A 43 -6.42 5.64 -1.99
C ALA A 43 -5.51 4.52 -2.51
N MET A 44 -4.94 4.69 -3.70
CA MET A 44 -4.16 3.67 -4.39
C MET A 44 -2.67 3.93 -4.28
N SER A 45 -1.88 2.91 -3.88
CA SER A 45 -0.41 2.99 -3.86
C SER A 45 0.15 3.43 -5.20
N CYS A 46 0.97 4.48 -5.18
CA CYS A 46 1.56 5.09 -6.36
C CYS A 46 3.09 4.99 -6.35
N GLY A 47 3.68 4.61 -7.47
CA GLY A 47 5.12 4.40 -7.65
C GLY A 47 5.66 3.13 -7.02
N LEU A 48 5.35 2.84 -5.77
CA LEU A 48 5.81 1.67 -5.01
C LEU A 48 4.66 0.98 -4.30
N THR A 49 4.85 -0.31 -3.97
CA THR A 49 3.95 -1.09 -3.13
C THR A 49 4.38 -1.06 -1.67
N GLN A 50 3.49 -1.39 -0.75
CA GLN A 50 3.74 -1.49 0.69
C GLN A 50 4.88 -2.47 1.03
N ARG A 51 5.12 -3.44 0.16
CA ARG A 51 6.18 -4.44 0.33
C ARG A 51 7.54 -4.01 -0.24
N GLY A 52 7.68 -2.77 -0.70
CA GLY A 52 8.94 -2.24 -1.23
C GLY A 52 9.30 -2.80 -2.60
N ALA A 53 8.32 -2.92 -3.49
CA ALA A 53 8.51 -3.35 -4.87
C ALA A 53 7.81 -2.38 -5.83
N LEU A 54 8.20 -2.42 -7.11
CA LEU A 54 7.42 -1.78 -8.16
C LEU A 54 6.13 -2.55 -8.40
N PRO A 55 5.00 -1.88 -8.65
CA PRO A 55 3.79 -2.54 -9.13
C PRO A 55 4.02 -3.22 -10.49
N LEU A 56 3.31 -4.31 -10.74
CA LEU A 56 3.38 -5.03 -12.02
C LEU A 56 2.99 -4.13 -13.19
N LEU A 57 1.90 -3.37 -13.04
CA LEU A 57 1.34 -2.55 -14.10
C LEU A 57 1.44 -1.05 -13.78
N PRO A 58 1.50 -0.19 -14.81
CA PRO A 58 1.48 1.26 -14.63
C PRO A 58 0.29 1.74 -13.83
N GLU A 59 0.45 2.90 -13.22
CA GLU A 59 -0.61 3.56 -12.46
C GLU A 59 -1.87 3.78 -13.29
N SER A 60 -1.73 4.25 -14.53
CA SER A 60 -2.83 4.50 -15.45
C SER A 60 -3.72 3.26 -15.68
N VAL A 61 -3.11 2.10 -15.89
CA VAL A 61 -3.82 0.83 -16.10
C VAL A 61 -4.59 0.42 -14.83
N ARG A 62 -3.96 0.56 -13.65
CA ARG A 62 -4.58 0.23 -12.37
C ARG A 62 -5.74 1.16 -12.02
N VAL A 63 -5.59 2.46 -12.30
CA VAL A 63 -6.65 3.47 -12.14
C VAL A 63 -7.83 3.17 -13.05
N GLN A 64 -7.55 2.91 -14.34
CA GLN A 64 -8.60 2.59 -15.31
C GLN A 64 -9.36 1.32 -14.93
N ALA A 65 -8.67 0.26 -14.49
CA ALA A 65 -9.30 -0.95 -13.99
C ALA A 65 -10.22 -0.68 -12.79
N ALA A 66 -9.77 0.11 -11.81
CA ALA A 66 -10.57 0.46 -10.65
C ALA A 66 -11.84 1.26 -11.03
N LEU A 67 -11.70 2.27 -11.90
CA LEU A 67 -12.84 3.08 -12.36
C LEU A 67 -13.84 2.23 -13.17
N THR A 68 -13.35 1.36 -14.06
CA THR A 68 -14.17 0.44 -14.86
C THR A 68 -14.99 -0.48 -13.96
N CYS A 69 -14.42 -0.93 -12.85
CA CYS A 69 -15.10 -1.83 -11.90
C CYS A 69 -15.86 -1.11 -10.77
N GLY A 70 -16.08 0.21 -10.87
CA GLY A 70 -17.03 0.89 -10.00
C GLY A 70 -16.43 1.84 -8.94
N ALA A 71 -15.11 2.13 -8.95
CA ALA A 71 -14.58 3.25 -8.20
C ALA A 71 -15.06 4.58 -8.83
N ASP A 72 -15.32 5.60 -8.00
CA ASP A 72 -15.74 6.92 -8.47
C ASP A 72 -14.59 7.92 -8.45
N LEU A 73 -13.71 7.85 -7.45
CA LEU A 73 -12.52 8.69 -7.30
C LEU A 73 -11.32 7.81 -6.97
N VAL A 74 -10.19 8.07 -7.63
CA VAL A 74 -8.93 7.37 -7.32
C VAL A 74 -7.86 8.42 -7.01
N PHE A 75 -7.35 8.38 -5.79
CA PHE A 75 -6.27 9.23 -5.30
C PHE A 75 -4.97 8.44 -5.18
N ALA A 76 -3.84 9.09 -5.41
CA ALA A 76 -2.55 8.51 -5.12
C ALA A 76 -2.31 8.43 -3.60
N LEU A 77 -1.92 7.27 -3.11
CA LEU A 77 -1.16 7.14 -1.88
C LEU A 77 0.32 7.26 -2.27
N PRO A 78 0.99 8.40 -1.98
CA PRO A 78 2.32 8.69 -2.53
C PRO A 78 3.40 7.70 -2.09
N ALA A 79 4.40 7.48 -2.94
CA ALA A 79 5.46 6.50 -2.76
C ALA A 79 6.13 6.47 -1.38
N PRO A 80 6.44 7.61 -0.71
CA PRO A 80 7.04 7.57 0.62
C PRO A 80 6.18 6.89 1.68
N TYR A 81 4.85 7.00 1.55
CA TYR A 81 3.89 6.38 2.46
C TYR A 81 3.45 5.00 1.97
N ALA A 82 3.31 4.83 0.66
CA ALA A 82 2.98 3.53 0.07
C ALA A 82 4.05 2.47 0.41
N CYS A 83 5.34 2.83 0.27
CA CYS A 83 6.47 1.97 0.65
C CYS A 83 6.83 2.14 2.13
N SER A 84 5.95 1.72 3.03
CA SER A 84 6.15 1.91 4.48
C SER A 84 5.64 0.74 5.32
N GLY A 85 5.88 0.78 6.63
CA GLY A 85 5.29 -0.17 7.57
C GLY A 85 3.76 -0.03 7.61
N ALA A 86 3.07 -1.07 8.11
CA ALA A 86 1.60 -1.11 8.13
C ALA A 86 0.99 0.11 8.83
N GLU A 87 1.58 0.58 9.92
CA GLU A 87 1.14 1.76 10.66
C GLU A 87 1.17 3.03 9.81
N CYS A 88 2.32 3.34 9.20
CA CYS A 88 2.48 4.55 8.37
C CYS A 88 1.61 4.46 7.10
N PHE A 89 1.54 3.30 6.47
CA PHE A 89 0.67 3.03 5.32
C PHE A 89 -0.80 3.27 5.66
N ALA A 90 -1.27 2.71 6.78
CA ALA A 90 -2.64 2.86 7.25
C ALA A 90 -2.97 4.32 7.59
N ARG A 91 -2.11 4.98 8.37
CA ARG A 91 -2.31 6.39 8.73
C ARG A 91 -2.39 7.31 7.52
N ALA A 92 -1.52 7.10 6.54
CA ALA A 92 -1.52 7.89 5.31
C ALA A 92 -2.78 7.65 4.48
N GLY A 93 -3.20 6.39 4.31
CA GLY A 93 -4.41 6.06 3.56
C GLY A 93 -5.69 6.57 4.23
N VAL A 94 -5.80 6.41 5.56
CA VAL A 94 -6.93 6.94 6.36
C VAL A 94 -6.98 8.47 6.28
N GLN A 95 -5.83 9.16 6.42
CA GLN A 95 -5.74 10.61 6.27
C GLN A 95 -6.26 11.09 4.90
N LEU A 96 -5.83 10.44 3.81
CA LEU A 96 -6.26 10.81 2.46
C LEU A 96 -7.76 10.64 2.28
N LEU A 97 -8.32 9.52 2.73
CA LEU A 97 -9.75 9.24 2.59
C LEU A 97 -10.60 10.14 3.49
N ALA A 98 -10.18 10.39 4.72
CA ALA A 98 -10.83 11.34 5.61
C ALA A 98 -10.80 12.77 5.02
N ALA A 99 -9.65 13.19 4.49
CA ALA A 99 -9.51 14.50 3.83
C ALA A 99 -10.31 14.61 2.52
N ALA A 100 -10.58 13.49 1.84
CA ALA A 100 -11.46 13.44 0.67
C ALA A 100 -12.95 13.48 1.03
N GLY A 101 -13.29 13.43 2.33
CA GLY A 101 -14.68 13.47 2.83
C GLY A 101 -15.37 12.10 2.86
N CYS A 102 -14.61 11.01 2.93
CA CYS A 102 -15.18 9.68 3.17
C CYS A 102 -15.81 9.61 4.58
N ASP A 103 -16.89 8.84 4.70
CA ASP A 103 -17.62 8.58 5.95
C ASP A 103 -17.56 7.09 6.38
N ALA A 104 -17.00 6.23 5.52
CA ALA A 104 -16.72 4.83 5.83
C ALA A 104 -15.37 4.39 5.25
N LEU A 105 -14.76 3.37 5.86
CA LEU A 105 -13.56 2.69 5.35
C LEU A 105 -13.84 1.19 5.19
N VAL A 106 -13.82 0.70 3.95
CA VAL A 106 -14.08 -0.70 3.61
C VAL A 106 -12.77 -1.43 3.36
N PHE A 107 -12.52 -2.50 4.09
CA PHE A 107 -11.27 -3.29 4.00
C PHE A 107 -11.50 -4.77 4.24
N GLY A 108 -10.62 -5.61 3.71
CA GLY A 108 -10.65 -7.06 3.94
C GLY A 108 -9.95 -7.45 5.25
N ALA A 109 -10.56 -8.37 6.01
CA ALA A 109 -9.97 -8.96 7.21
C ALA A 109 -10.21 -10.48 7.27
N GLU A 110 -9.34 -11.22 7.93
CA GLU A 110 -9.57 -12.63 8.24
C GLU A 110 -10.64 -12.80 9.34
N THR A 111 -10.73 -11.81 10.23
CA THR A 111 -11.76 -11.70 11.25
C THR A 111 -12.56 -10.42 11.01
N PRO A 112 -13.69 -10.49 10.27
CA PRO A 112 -14.44 -9.30 9.87
C PRO A 112 -15.40 -8.83 10.98
N ASP A 113 -14.85 -8.55 12.14
CA ASP A 113 -15.55 -8.01 13.32
C ASP A 113 -15.03 -6.62 13.64
N ALA A 114 -15.82 -5.59 13.30
CA ALA A 114 -15.44 -4.19 13.48
C ALA A 114 -15.25 -3.83 14.97
N ALA A 115 -16.06 -4.39 15.87
CA ALA A 115 -15.97 -4.09 17.29
C ALA A 115 -14.67 -4.65 17.88
N LEU A 116 -14.34 -5.90 17.55
CA LEU A 116 -13.11 -6.57 17.98
C LEU A 116 -11.86 -5.90 17.42
N LEU A 117 -11.86 -5.50 16.14
CA LEU A 117 -10.75 -4.78 15.51
C LEU A 117 -10.53 -3.39 16.13
N MET A 118 -11.62 -2.68 16.45
CA MET A 118 -11.57 -1.38 17.12
C MET A 118 -11.09 -1.52 18.58
N GLU A 119 -11.46 -2.59 19.27
CA GLU A 119 -10.95 -2.88 20.61
C GLU A 119 -9.44 -3.13 20.59
N ALA A 120 -8.97 -3.99 19.69
CA ALA A 120 -7.53 -4.21 19.49
C ALA A 120 -6.80 -2.88 19.19
N ALA A 121 -7.38 -2.02 18.34
CA ALA A 121 -6.82 -0.72 18.01
C ALA A 121 -6.70 0.20 19.25
N ARG A 122 -7.72 0.22 20.14
CA ARG A 122 -7.67 1.00 21.39
C ARG A 122 -6.56 0.50 22.30
N VAL A 123 -6.44 -0.83 22.47
CA VAL A 123 -5.36 -1.44 23.26
C VAL A 123 -4.00 -1.02 22.72
N LEU A 124 -3.77 -1.14 21.41
CA LEU A 124 -2.50 -0.79 20.77
C LEU A 124 -2.18 0.71 20.81
N SER A 125 -3.16 1.58 20.96
CA SER A 125 -2.98 3.02 21.15
C SER A 125 -2.73 3.40 22.62
N GLY A 126 -2.94 2.48 23.58
CA GLY A 126 -2.85 2.71 25.01
C GLY A 126 -1.40 2.87 25.53
N ALA A 127 -1.27 3.60 26.66
CA ALA A 127 0.03 3.78 27.32
C ALA A 127 0.57 2.47 27.93
N GLU A 128 -0.32 1.65 28.48
CA GLU A 128 0.01 0.34 29.07
C GLU A 128 0.63 -0.60 28.03
N TYR A 129 0.02 -0.68 26.83
CA TYR A 129 0.57 -1.46 25.73
C TYR A 129 1.97 -0.94 25.32
N ARG A 130 2.16 0.38 25.18
CA ARG A 130 3.47 0.94 24.82
C ARG A 130 4.54 0.57 25.86
N THR A 131 4.19 0.61 27.14
CA THR A 131 5.08 0.21 28.24
C THR A 131 5.39 -1.28 28.17
N ALA A 132 4.38 -2.12 28.00
CA ALA A 132 4.54 -3.57 27.88
C ALA A 132 5.39 -3.93 26.65
N LEU A 133 5.15 -3.30 25.49
CA LEU A 133 5.93 -3.53 24.26
C LEU A 133 7.40 -3.17 24.47
N LYS A 134 7.68 -2.00 25.07
CA LYS A 134 9.05 -1.58 25.40
C LYS A 134 9.76 -2.56 26.29
N ALA A 135 9.10 -3.06 27.34
CA ALA A 135 9.63 -4.07 28.24
C ALA A 135 9.93 -5.40 27.51
N ARG A 136 9.02 -5.88 26.63
CA ARG A 136 9.24 -7.09 25.83
C ARG A 136 10.39 -6.97 24.85
N LEU A 137 10.56 -5.82 24.22
CA LEU A 137 11.70 -5.54 23.32
C LEU A 137 13.00 -5.50 24.09
N ALA A 138 13.05 -4.84 25.25
CA ALA A 138 14.23 -4.77 26.12
C ALA A 138 14.62 -6.15 26.68
N ALA A 139 13.66 -7.01 26.95
CA ALA A 139 13.88 -8.40 27.37
C ALA A 139 14.37 -9.33 26.24
N GLY A 140 14.66 -8.81 25.05
CA GLY A 140 15.21 -9.59 23.95
C GLY A 140 14.18 -10.44 23.21
N ALA A 141 12.95 -9.95 23.01
CA ALA A 141 11.95 -10.63 22.23
C ALA A 141 12.49 -11.06 20.86
N ARG A 142 12.13 -12.27 20.42
CA ARG A 142 12.62 -12.90 19.18
C ARG A 142 12.36 -12.04 17.93
N SER A 143 11.23 -11.34 17.90
CA SER A 143 10.86 -10.43 16.79
C SER A 143 9.93 -9.35 17.29
N PHE A 144 9.78 -8.26 16.51
CA PHE A 144 8.81 -7.21 16.80
C PHE A 144 7.36 -7.75 16.85
N ALA A 145 6.99 -8.65 15.95
CA ALA A 145 5.67 -9.26 15.94
C ALA A 145 5.40 -10.07 17.23
N ALA A 146 6.37 -10.89 17.66
CA ALA A 146 6.28 -11.64 18.91
C ALA A 146 6.21 -10.73 20.15
N ALA A 147 7.00 -9.64 20.17
CA ALA A 147 6.94 -8.64 21.25
C ALA A 147 5.56 -7.97 21.29
N ARG A 148 5.01 -7.62 20.14
CA ARG A 148 3.69 -6.98 19.98
C ARG A 148 2.57 -7.86 20.51
N GLN A 149 2.53 -9.14 20.13
CA GLN A 149 1.56 -10.11 20.64
C GLN A 149 1.67 -10.32 22.15
N ALA A 150 2.90 -10.55 22.64
CA ALA A 150 3.15 -10.73 24.07
C ALA A 150 2.80 -9.48 24.89
N ALA A 151 2.91 -8.27 24.31
CA ALA A 151 2.50 -7.04 24.96
C ALA A 151 0.97 -6.94 25.04
N VAL A 152 0.23 -7.31 23.97
CA VAL A 152 -1.23 -7.34 23.98
C VAL A 152 -1.74 -8.37 24.99
N GLU A 153 -1.17 -9.58 25.00
CA GLU A 153 -1.55 -10.62 25.96
C GLU A 153 -1.29 -10.20 27.41
N ALA A 154 -0.23 -9.43 27.66
CA ALA A 154 0.08 -8.92 29.00
C ALA A 154 -0.92 -7.85 29.47
N VAL A 155 -1.45 -7.04 28.56
CA VAL A 155 -2.42 -5.96 28.88
C VAL A 155 -3.84 -6.48 28.95
N CYS A 156 -4.20 -7.40 28.05
CA CYS A 156 -5.55 -7.96 27.93
C CYS A 156 -5.50 -9.50 27.89
N PRO A 157 -5.14 -10.17 28.99
CA PRO A 157 -4.95 -11.61 28.99
C PRO A 157 -6.26 -12.36 28.70
N GLY A 158 -6.18 -13.40 27.86
CA GLY A 158 -7.29 -14.29 27.55
C GLY A 158 -8.41 -13.71 26.68
N THR A 159 -8.25 -12.47 26.17
CA THR A 159 -9.28 -11.83 25.32
C THR A 159 -9.26 -12.30 23.87
N GLY A 160 -8.21 -13.02 23.44
CA GLY A 160 -8.01 -13.38 22.03
C GLY A 160 -7.50 -12.25 21.13
N LEU A 161 -7.34 -11.02 21.62
CA LEU A 161 -6.86 -9.88 20.84
C LEU A 161 -5.44 -10.09 20.27
N ALA A 162 -4.58 -10.78 21.03
CA ALA A 162 -3.23 -11.11 20.58
C ALA A 162 -3.26 -12.01 19.33
N ALA A 163 -4.20 -12.96 19.25
CA ALA A 163 -4.35 -13.86 18.11
C ALA A 163 -4.79 -13.17 16.82
N LEU A 164 -5.48 -12.02 16.90
CA LEU A 164 -5.80 -11.22 15.71
C LEU A 164 -4.52 -10.79 14.96
N LEU A 165 -3.44 -10.54 15.68
CA LEU A 165 -2.18 -10.05 15.14
C LEU A 165 -1.34 -11.13 14.43
N ASP A 166 -1.75 -12.40 14.46
CA ASP A 166 -1.12 -13.50 13.71
C ASP A 166 -1.41 -13.45 12.22
N LYS A 167 -2.51 -12.82 11.85
CA LYS A 167 -2.99 -12.78 10.47
C LYS A 167 -2.61 -11.47 9.80
N PRO A 168 -2.05 -11.50 8.58
CA PRO A 168 -1.51 -10.30 7.94
C PRO A 168 -2.56 -9.24 7.61
N ASN A 169 -3.79 -9.64 7.23
CA ASN A 169 -4.84 -8.66 6.93
C ASN A 169 -5.52 -8.14 8.19
N ASN A 170 -5.67 -8.96 9.23
CA ASN A 170 -6.09 -8.48 10.54
C ASN A 170 -5.09 -7.45 11.10
N ASN A 171 -3.78 -7.68 10.96
CA ASN A 171 -2.78 -6.69 11.34
C ASN A 171 -3.01 -5.35 10.65
N LEU A 172 -3.24 -5.36 9.33
CA LEU A 172 -3.49 -4.13 8.58
C LEU A 172 -4.85 -3.52 8.95
N ALA A 173 -5.88 -4.35 9.17
CA ALA A 173 -7.20 -3.92 9.62
C ALA A 173 -7.14 -3.19 10.98
N VAL A 174 -6.39 -3.75 11.94
CA VAL A 174 -6.16 -3.11 13.25
C VAL A 174 -5.41 -1.79 13.09
N GLU A 175 -4.42 -1.69 12.19
CA GLU A 175 -3.74 -0.43 11.92
C GLU A 175 -4.67 0.62 11.26
N TYR A 176 -5.62 0.22 10.41
CA TYR A 176 -6.66 1.13 9.91
C TYR A 176 -7.55 1.65 11.03
N CYS A 177 -8.05 0.76 11.90
CA CYS A 177 -8.85 1.14 13.07
C CYS A 177 -8.08 2.06 14.02
N LYS A 178 -6.79 1.75 14.26
CA LYS A 178 -5.89 2.58 15.07
C LYS A 178 -5.70 3.97 14.45
N ALA A 179 -5.49 4.05 13.13
CA ALA A 179 -5.36 5.31 12.41
C ALA A 179 -6.65 6.15 12.49
N ILE A 180 -7.84 5.53 12.39
CA ILE A 180 -9.12 6.22 12.57
C ILE A 180 -9.18 6.86 13.96
N LEU A 181 -8.82 6.13 15.02
CA LEU A 181 -8.80 6.63 16.40
C LEU A 181 -7.79 7.75 16.59
N GLU A 182 -6.53 7.56 16.18
CA GLU A 182 -5.45 8.51 16.41
C GLU A 182 -5.59 9.81 15.62
N LEU A 183 -6.21 9.74 14.44
CA LEU A 183 -6.49 10.93 13.61
C LEU A 183 -7.82 11.60 13.97
N GLY A 184 -8.63 11.00 14.83
CA GLY A 184 -10.00 11.48 15.10
C GLY A 184 -10.87 11.50 13.85
N ALA A 185 -10.63 10.58 12.91
CA ALA A 185 -11.34 10.54 11.64
C ALA A 185 -12.76 9.98 11.81
N SER A 186 -13.75 10.64 11.21
CA SER A 186 -15.17 10.23 11.25
C SER A 186 -15.46 9.12 10.23
N LEU A 187 -14.60 8.09 10.15
CA LEU A 187 -14.75 6.95 9.24
C LEU A 187 -15.31 5.75 10.00
N VAL A 188 -16.43 5.20 9.52
CA VAL A 188 -16.97 3.93 10.03
C VAL A 188 -16.14 2.77 9.45
N PRO A 189 -15.48 1.95 10.26
CA PRO A 189 -14.74 0.79 9.77
C PRO A 189 -15.70 -0.33 9.35
N ILE A 190 -15.55 -0.80 8.11
CA ILE A 190 -16.37 -1.86 7.52
C ILE A 190 -15.46 -3.00 7.07
N PRO A 191 -15.15 -3.97 7.95
CA PRO A 191 -14.36 -5.13 7.58
C PRO A 191 -15.20 -6.11 6.75
N LEU A 192 -14.66 -6.56 5.63
CA LEU A 192 -15.23 -7.60 4.79
C LEU A 192 -14.49 -8.93 4.99
N PRO A 193 -15.18 -10.08 4.97
CA PRO A 193 -14.52 -11.37 4.95
C PRO A 193 -13.67 -11.51 3.68
N ARG A 194 -12.45 -12.01 3.82
CA ARG A 194 -11.63 -12.28 2.64
C ARG A 194 -12.21 -13.42 1.82
N GLN A 195 -12.27 -13.20 0.52
CA GLN A 195 -12.61 -14.22 -0.48
C GLN A 195 -11.31 -14.80 -1.08
N GLY A 196 -11.24 -16.12 -1.24
CA GLY A 196 -10.16 -16.82 -1.94
C GLY A 196 -9.00 -17.28 -1.05
N ALA A 197 -7.96 -17.83 -1.73
CA ALA A 197 -6.80 -18.44 -1.09
C ALA A 197 -5.99 -17.46 -0.23
N GLY A 198 -5.50 -17.94 0.91
CA GLY A 198 -4.56 -17.22 1.75
C GLY A 198 -3.25 -16.88 1.03
N HIS A 199 -2.44 -15.97 1.61
CA HIS A 199 -1.12 -15.67 1.08
C HIS A 199 -0.24 -16.93 1.01
N GLY A 200 0.23 -17.25 -0.21
CA GLY A 200 1.15 -18.37 -0.45
C GLY A 200 0.48 -19.72 -0.74
N GLN A 201 -0.84 -19.81 -0.77
CA GLN A 201 -1.54 -21.02 -1.21
C GLN A 201 -1.54 -21.13 -2.73
N ALA A 202 -1.37 -22.37 -3.24
CA ALA A 202 -1.41 -22.65 -4.66
C ALA A 202 -2.83 -22.49 -5.24
N LEU A 203 -2.93 -22.02 -6.48
CA LEU A 203 -4.20 -21.75 -7.18
C LEU A 203 -5.07 -23.02 -7.35
N THR A 204 -4.47 -24.21 -7.26
CA THR A 204 -5.11 -25.51 -7.47
C THR A 204 -6.01 -25.95 -6.31
N GLU A 205 -5.87 -25.36 -5.12
CA GLU A 205 -6.58 -25.84 -3.93
C GLU A 205 -7.99 -25.24 -3.74
N THR A 206 -8.36 -24.20 -4.48
CA THR A 206 -9.60 -23.47 -4.21
C THR A 206 -10.62 -23.46 -5.35
N GLY A 207 -10.30 -23.94 -6.55
CA GLY A 207 -11.26 -24.05 -7.67
C GLY A 207 -12.07 -22.81 -8.01
N GLY A 208 -11.72 -21.62 -7.43
CA GLY A 208 -12.52 -20.42 -7.45
C GLY A 208 -11.93 -19.31 -8.33
N GLN A 209 -12.77 -18.32 -8.66
CA GLN A 209 -12.41 -17.14 -9.46
C GLN A 209 -11.53 -16.12 -8.70
N PHE A 210 -11.07 -16.43 -7.49
CA PHE A 210 -10.28 -15.53 -6.64
C PHE A 210 -8.85 -16.03 -6.48
N ALA A 211 -7.89 -15.23 -6.91
CA ALA A 211 -6.45 -15.47 -6.73
C ALA A 211 -5.82 -14.35 -5.91
N SER A 212 -4.72 -14.65 -5.20
CA SER A 212 -3.95 -13.60 -4.55
C SER A 212 -3.16 -12.79 -5.59
N ALA A 213 -2.92 -11.51 -5.35
CA ALA A 213 -2.11 -10.66 -6.23
C ALA A 213 -0.71 -11.23 -6.48
N SER A 214 -0.10 -11.92 -5.50
CA SER A 214 1.20 -12.59 -5.68
C SER A 214 1.12 -13.75 -6.67
N ALA A 215 0.07 -14.56 -6.60
CA ALA A 215 -0.15 -15.65 -7.55
C ALA A 215 -0.36 -15.11 -8.96
N LEU A 216 -1.14 -14.02 -9.10
CA LEU A 216 -1.35 -13.38 -10.40
C LEU A 216 -0.06 -12.83 -11.02
N ARG A 217 0.82 -12.23 -10.21
CA ARG A 217 2.13 -11.79 -10.72
C ARG A 217 2.98 -12.96 -11.22
N THR A 218 2.94 -14.10 -10.55
CA THR A 218 3.61 -15.31 -11.01
C THR A 218 3.01 -15.84 -12.32
N LEU A 219 1.69 -15.90 -12.43
CA LEU A 219 1.01 -16.28 -13.68
C LEU A 219 1.38 -15.33 -14.82
N TRP A 220 1.40 -14.03 -14.57
CA TRP A 220 1.79 -13.02 -15.54
C TRP A 220 3.22 -13.24 -16.08
N GLN A 221 4.16 -13.53 -15.19
CA GLN A 221 5.55 -13.79 -15.57
C GLN A 221 5.70 -15.03 -16.46
N ASN A 222 4.85 -16.04 -16.27
CA ASN A 222 4.93 -17.33 -16.99
C ASN A 222 4.10 -17.38 -18.28
N GLY A 223 3.02 -16.59 -18.39
CA GLY A 223 2.09 -16.70 -19.52
C GLY A 223 1.40 -15.38 -19.90
N GLY A 224 1.88 -14.24 -19.40
CA GLY A 224 1.35 -12.92 -19.75
C GLY A 224 -0.06 -12.65 -19.21
N ALA A 225 -0.74 -11.70 -19.85
CA ALA A 225 -2.07 -11.25 -19.43
C ALA A 225 -3.14 -12.37 -19.50
N ASP A 226 -3.03 -13.25 -20.48
CA ASP A 226 -4.02 -14.32 -20.68
C ASP A 226 -3.97 -15.39 -19.58
N ALA A 227 -2.81 -15.63 -18.99
CA ALA A 227 -2.68 -16.54 -17.86
C ALA A 227 -3.45 -16.03 -16.60
N ALA A 228 -3.66 -14.74 -16.50
CA ALA A 228 -4.43 -14.12 -15.40
C ALA A 228 -5.94 -14.02 -15.71
N ALA A 229 -6.38 -14.30 -16.94
CA ALA A 229 -7.75 -14.08 -17.40
C ALA A 229 -8.86 -14.67 -16.49
N PRO A 230 -8.76 -15.87 -15.91
CA PRO A 230 -9.79 -16.41 -15.03
C PRO A 230 -10.00 -15.61 -13.73
N TYR A 231 -9.01 -14.82 -13.35
CA TYR A 231 -8.95 -14.15 -12.04
C TYR A 231 -9.14 -12.63 -12.10
N VAL A 232 -9.32 -12.08 -13.29
CA VAL A 232 -9.56 -10.65 -13.50
C VAL A 232 -10.94 -10.43 -14.13
N PRO A 233 -11.61 -9.29 -13.86
CA PRO A 233 -12.87 -8.99 -14.52
C PRO A 233 -12.72 -8.95 -16.05
N ALA A 234 -13.72 -9.43 -16.75
CA ALA A 234 -13.69 -9.52 -18.22
C ALA A 234 -13.45 -8.15 -18.88
N GLU A 235 -14.01 -7.09 -18.30
CA GLU A 235 -13.87 -5.70 -18.73
C GLU A 235 -12.48 -5.11 -18.50
N VAL A 236 -11.67 -5.71 -17.60
CA VAL A 236 -10.29 -5.28 -17.30
C VAL A 236 -9.27 -6.03 -18.17
N LEU A 237 -9.58 -7.23 -18.61
CA LEU A 237 -8.65 -8.07 -19.38
C LEU A 237 -8.13 -7.40 -20.66
N PRO A 238 -8.93 -6.66 -21.46
CA PRO A 238 -8.42 -5.93 -22.63
C PRO A 238 -7.33 -4.91 -22.28
N LEU A 239 -7.48 -4.18 -21.16
CA LEU A 239 -6.46 -3.23 -20.68
C LEU A 239 -5.14 -3.93 -20.36
N TYR A 240 -5.22 -5.13 -19.80
CA TYR A 240 -4.05 -5.93 -19.45
C TYR A 240 -3.35 -6.48 -20.69
N ARG A 241 -4.10 -6.93 -21.68
CA ARG A 241 -3.56 -7.40 -22.97
C ARG A 241 -2.85 -6.26 -23.70
N GLU A 242 -3.44 -5.07 -23.72
CA GLU A 242 -2.83 -3.88 -24.32
C GLU A 242 -1.52 -3.50 -23.61
N ALA A 243 -1.52 -3.41 -22.28
CA ALA A 243 -0.34 -3.11 -21.51
C ALA A 243 0.77 -4.14 -21.70
N PHE A 244 0.41 -5.44 -21.79
CA PHE A 244 1.35 -6.51 -22.06
C PHE A 244 1.95 -6.40 -23.46
N ALA A 245 1.13 -6.23 -24.48
CA ALA A 245 1.57 -6.09 -25.87
C ALA A 245 2.47 -4.86 -26.07
N ALA A 246 2.16 -3.75 -25.37
CA ALA A 246 2.96 -2.54 -25.38
C ALA A 246 4.26 -2.61 -24.55
N GLY A 247 4.48 -3.67 -23.79
CA GLY A 247 5.60 -3.81 -22.86
C GLY A 247 5.53 -2.88 -21.65
N GLN A 248 4.34 -2.42 -21.31
CA GLN A 248 4.07 -1.52 -20.19
C GLN A 248 3.83 -2.28 -18.87
N TYR A 249 4.71 -3.18 -18.54
CA TYR A 249 4.71 -3.89 -17.26
C TYR A 249 6.12 -3.96 -16.69
N THR A 250 6.23 -4.12 -15.39
CA THR A 250 7.52 -4.19 -14.70
C THR A 250 8.29 -5.45 -15.11
N ASP A 251 9.49 -5.26 -15.65
CA ASP A 251 10.50 -6.30 -15.81
C ASP A 251 11.22 -6.48 -14.47
N LEU A 252 10.94 -7.58 -13.78
CA LEU A 252 11.46 -7.83 -12.44
C LEU A 252 13.00 -7.91 -12.42
N ALA A 253 13.60 -8.52 -13.45
CA ALA A 253 15.06 -8.63 -13.54
C ALA A 253 15.72 -7.26 -13.74
N ALA A 254 15.14 -6.40 -14.59
CA ALA A 254 15.59 -5.04 -14.78
C ALA A 254 15.44 -4.24 -13.48
N ALA A 255 14.29 -4.31 -12.80
CA ALA A 255 14.04 -3.62 -11.54
C ALA A 255 15.05 -4.00 -10.45
N GLN A 256 15.33 -5.29 -10.29
CA GLN A 256 16.29 -5.80 -9.31
C GLN A 256 17.72 -5.33 -9.62
N ARG A 257 18.11 -5.34 -10.89
CA ARG A 257 19.45 -4.91 -11.33
C ARG A 257 19.61 -3.39 -11.18
N CYS A 258 18.61 -2.62 -11.59
CA CYS A 258 18.61 -1.16 -11.44
C CYS A 258 18.67 -0.75 -9.97
N GLN A 259 17.91 -1.40 -9.10
CA GLN A 259 17.96 -1.13 -7.66
C GLN A 259 19.35 -1.40 -7.09
N LEU A 260 19.98 -2.52 -7.45
CA LEU A 260 21.35 -2.84 -6.99
C LEU A 260 22.38 -1.84 -7.54
N ALA A 261 22.23 -1.40 -8.79
CA ALA A 261 23.09 -0.36 -9.39
C ALA A 261 22.97 0.98 -8.64
N LEU A 262 21.76 1.43 -8.31
CA LEU A 262 21.51 2.62 -7.52
C LEU A 262 22.12 2.51 -6.11
N LEU A 263 21.97 1.37 -5.45
CA LEU A 263 22.58 1.12 -4.14
C LEU A 263 24.12 1.20 -4.21
N ARG A 264 24.73 0.58 -5.21
CA ARG A 264 26.19 0.61 -5.42
C ARG A 264 26.70 2.01 -5.71
N SER A 265 25.98 2.79 -6.54
CA SER A 265 26.36 4.19 -6.83
C SER A 265 26.30 5.08 -5.60
N ARG A 266 25.44 4.75 -4.62
CA ARG A 266 25.33 5.45 -3.34
C ARG A 266 26.31 4.95 -2.27
N CYS A 267 26.94 3.79 -2.48
CA CYS A 267 27.87 3.16 -1.55
C CYS A 267 29.27 3.81 -1.60
N ALA A 268 29.32 5.14 -1.63
CA ALA A 268 30.53 5.95 -1.65
C ALA A 268 30.61 6.85 -0.41
N GLY A 269 31.82 7.18 0.01
CA GLY A 269 32.06 8.03 1.18
C GLY A 269 31.92 7.30 2.52
N THR A 270 31.91 8.06 3.61
CA THR A 270 31.79 7.56 4.98
C THR A 270 30.33 7.44 5.37
N ALA A 271 29.91 6.27 5.85
CA ALA A 271 28.53 5.97 6.28
C ALA A 271 27.42 6.32 5.25
N PRO A 272 27.47 5.76 4.03
CA PRO A 272 26.67 6.17 2.89
C PRO A 272 25.15 6.04 3.10
N PHE A 273 24.71 5.22 4.05
CA PHE A 273 23.30 4.93 4.32
C PHE A 273 22.80 5.44 5.69
N ALA A 274 23.61 6.20 6.43
CA ALA A 274 23.27 6.64 7.79
C ALA A 274 21.97 7.47 7.86
N GLN A 275 21.65 8.23 6.80
CA GLN A 275 20.48 9.11 6.75
C GLN A 275 19.25 8.44 6.10
N VAL A 276 19.33 7.17 5.72
CA VAL A 276 18.23 6.47 5.08
C VAL A 276 17.08 6.27 6.06
N ARG A 277 15.86 6.52 5.60
CA ARG A 277 14.64 6.32 6.39
C ARG A 277 14.55 4.86 6.89
N GLY A 278 14.29 4.71 8.18
CA GLY A 278 14.13 3.39 8.81
C GLY A 278 15.43 2.71 9.23
N ILE A 279 16.59 3.39 9.08
CA ILE A 279 17.86 2.96 9.66
C ILE A 279 17.78 3.04 11.19
N SER A 280 18.26 2.01 11.85
CA SER A 280 18.38 1.93 13.31
C SER A 280 19.39 0.84 13.67
N GLU A 281 20.05 0.97 14.82
CA GLU A 281 20.83 -0.11 15.45
C GLU A 281 21.94 -0.71 14.57
N GLY A 282 22.65 0.11 13.78
CA GLY A 282 23.76 -0.34 12.93
C GLY A 282 23.32 -0.98 11.62
N LEU A 283 22.03 -0.85 11.22
CA LEU A 283 21.53 -1.36 9.94
C LEU A 283 22.22 -0.69 8.74
N GLU A 284 22.74 0.54 8.87
CA GLU A 284 23.51 1.24 7.85
C GLU A 284 24.77 0.45 7.46
N HIS A 285 25.52 -0.04 8.43
CA HIS A 285 26.74 -0.83 8.20
C HIS A 285 26.40 -2.20 7.59
N ARG A 286 25.31 -2.82 8.07
CA ARG A 286 24.82 -4.08 7.50
C ARG A 286 24.37 -3.91 6.05
N LEU A 287 23.66 -2.82 5.74
CA LEU A 287 23.25 -2.51 4.37
C LEU A 287 24.47 -2.26 3.48
N GLU A 288 25.44 -1.48 3.94
CA GLU A 288 26.67 -1.24 3.21
C GLU A 288 27.41 -2.53 2.89
N ALA A 289 27.65 -3.37 3.91
CA ALA A 289 28.32 -4.67 3.73
C ALA A 289 27.55 -5.56 2.73
N ALA A 290 26.24 -5.65 2.85
CA ALA A 290 25.40 -6.41 1.93
C ALA A 290 25.47 -5.87 0.50
N VAL A 291 25.43 -4.55 0.28
CA VAL A 291 25.56 -3.94 -1.06
C VAL A 291 26.92 -4.22 -1.68
N ARG A 292 28.00 -4.19 -0.89
CA ARG A 292 29.36 -4.46 -1.38
C ARG A 292 29.57 -5.92 -1.77
N SER A 293 28.99 -6.87 -1.05
CA SER A 293 29.21 -8.31 -1.26
C SER A 293 28.21 -8.94 -2.25
N SER A 294 26.98 -8.38 -2.40
CA SER A 294 25.96 -9.01 -3.22
C SER A 294 26.11 -8.72 -4.71
N THR A 295 25.89 -9.73 -5.54
CA THR A 295 25.83 -9.65 -7.00
C THR A 295 24.42 -9.72 -7.52
N THR A 296 23.49 -10.23 -6.71
CA THR A 296 22.07 -10.35 -7.01
C THR A 296 21.22 -9.67 -5.93
N HIS A 297 20.00 -9.30 -6.30
CA HIS A 297 19.00 -8.76 -5.36
C HIS A 297 18.58 -9.81 -4.31
N ALA A 298 18.60 -11.09 -4.66
CA ALA A 298 18.29 -12.17 -3.72
C ALA A 298 19.35 -12.24 -2.62
N GLU A 299 20.63 -12.29 -2.98
CA GLU A 299 21.76 -12.26 -2.04
C GLU A 299 21.73 -11.03 -1.12
N LEU A 300 21.41 -9.84 -1.70
CA LEU A 300 21.26 -8.61 -0.91
C LEU A 300 20.21 -8.80 0.19
N LEU A 301 19.01 -9.26 -0.18
CA LEU A 301 17.94 -9.44 0.79
C LEU A 301 18.20 -10.57 1.79
N ASP A 302 18.87 -11.65 1.38
CA ASP A 302 19.22 -12.76 2.26
C ASP A 302 20.25 -12.31 3.30
N SER A 303 21.25 -11.52 2.90
CA SER A 303 22.25 -10.93 3.81
C SER A 303 21.63 -9.94 4.82
N LEU A 304 20.58 -9.23 4.42
CA LEU A 304 19.90 -8.26 5.28
C LEU A 304 18.88 -8.91 6.22
N THR A 305 18.22 -9.99 5.79
CA THR A 305 17.11 -10.59 6.52
C THR A 305 17.58 -11.36 7.75
N THR A 306 16.89 -11.17 8.87
CA THR A 306 17.07 -11.95 10.11
C THR A 306 15.71 -12.16 10.77
N VAL A 307 15.67 -12.92 11.85
CA VAL A 307 14.45 -13.05 12.68
C VAL A 307 13.99 -11.68 13.20
N ARG A 308 14.95 -10.78 13.57
CA ARG A 308 14.67 -9.42 14.04
C ARG A 308 14.27 -8.49 12.90
N TYR A 309 14.81 -8.67 11.71
CA TYR A 309 14.61 -7.84 10.52
C TYR A 309 13.95 -8.64 9.39
N PRO A 310 12.60 -8.72 9.38
CA PRO A 310 11.87 -9.49 8.37
C PRO A 310 12.14 -9.00 6.94
N ARG A 311 12.12 -9.93 5.98
CA ARG A 311 12.43 -9.66 4.56
C ARG A 311 11.65 -8.48 3.96
N ALA A 312 10.37 -8.32 4.32
CA ALA A 312 9.56 -7.19 3.85
C ALA A 312 10.10 -5.83 4.36
N ARG A 313 10.57 -5.75 5.62
CA ARG A 313 11.23 -4.54 6.15
C ARG A 313 12.53 -4.26 5.42
N MET A 314 13.34 -5.28 5.18
CA MET A 314 14.63 -5.12 4.48
C MET A 314 14.45 -4.74 3.02
N ARG A 315 13.41 -5.23 2.37
CA ARG A 315 13.06 -4.82 0.99
C ARG A 315 12.70 -3.33 0.92
N ARG A 316 11.89 -2.84 1.86
CA ARG A 316 11.57 -1.40 1.95
C ARG A 316 12.82 -0.56 2.22
N LEU A 317 13.65 -0.97 3.18
CA LEU A 317 14.89 -0.27 3.51
C LEU A 317 15.83 -0.17 2.30
N ALA A 318 16.02 -1.27 1.56
CA ALA A 318 16.83 -1.28 0.36
C ALA A 318 16.24 -0.39 -0.76
N MET A 319 14.91 -0.31 -0.86
CA MET A 319 14.25 0.58 -1.81
C MET A 319 14.39 2.05 -1.40
N ASP A 320 14.16 2.37 -0.13
CA ASP A 320 14.36 3.73 0.41
C ASP A 320 15.83 4.19 0.21
N ALA A 321 16.79 3.31 0.45
CA ALA A 321 18.21 3.58 0.21
C ALA A 321 18.50 3.79 -1.28
N ALA A 322 17.96 2.95 -2.17
CA ALA A 322 18.16 3.09 -3.62
C ALA A 322 17.60 4.41 -4.14
N LEU A 323 16.39 4.81 -3.71
CA LEU A 323 15.74 6.04 -4.13
C LEU A 323 16.20 7.29 -3.35
N GLY A 324 17.04 7.12 -2.30
CA GLY A 324 17.53 8.22 -1.48
C GLY A 324 16.45 8.87 -0.63
N TYR A 325 15.59 8.08 -0.05
CA TYR A 325 14.60 8.55 0.92
C TYR A 325 15.27 8.67 2.29
N SER A 326 15.48 9.91 2.73
CA SER A 326 16.08 10.20 4.03
C SER A 326 15.02 10.29 5.12
N ALA A 327 15.45 10.08 6.38
CA ALA A 327 14.66 10.43 7.54
C ALA A 327 14.36 11.94 7.54
N ASP A 328 13.27 12.33 8.18
CA ASP A 328 12.89 13.73 8.44
C ASP A 328 12.64 14.63 7.21
N VAL A 329 12.70 14.08 5.98
CA VAL A 329 12.42 14.85 4.75
C VAL A 329 10.92 14.95 4.48
N PHE A 330 10.15 13.96 4.90
CA PHE A 330 8.72 13.88 4.59
C PHE A 330 7.86 14.24 5.81
N PRO A 331 6.74 14.97 5.61
CA PRO A 331 5.77 15.14 6.68
C PRO A 331 5.21 13.79 7.14
N ALA A 332 4.76 13.72 8.40
CA ALA A 332 4.23 12.48 8.98
C ALA A 332 3.01 11.92 8.22
N LEU A 333 2.27 12.78 7.52
CA LEU A 333 1.07 12.47 6.76
C LEU A 333 1.12 13.12 5.39
N PRO A 334 0.43 12.55 4.37
CA PRO A 334 0.33 13.15 3.04
C PRO A 334 -0.26 14.56 3.11
N PRO A 335 0.40 15.57 2.51
CA PRO A 335 -0.04 16.96 2.61
C PRO A 335 -1.04 17.39 1.54
N TYR A 336 -1.45 16.50 0.63
CA TYR A 336 -2.33 16.80 -0.50
C TYR A 336 -3.09 15.55 -0.97
N LEU A 337 -4.10 15.78 -1.80
CA LEU A 337 -4.84 14.77 -2.56
C LEU A 337 -4.45 14.86 -4.05
N HIS A 338 -3.67 13.90 -4.53
CA HIS A 338 -3.37 13.78 -5.97
C HIS A 338 -4.42 12.91 -6.64
N LEU A 339 -5.30 13.54 -7.43
CA LEU A 339 -6.39 12.86 -8.15
C LEU A 339 -5.87 12.22 -9.43
N LEU A 340 -5.90 10.89 -9.49
CA LEU A 340 -5.43 10.09 -10.63
C LEU A 340 -6.54 9.82 -11.64
N GLY A 341 -7.76 9.63 -11.14
CA GLY A 341 -8.90 9.35 -11.99
C GLY A 341 -10.22 9.58 -11.29
N ALA A 342 -11.27 9.82 -12.09
CA ALA A 342 -12.61 10.10 -11.57
C ALA A 342 -13.72 9.71 -12.55
N GLN A 343 -14.88 9.34 -12.01
CA GLN A 343 -16.16 9.48 -12.71
C GLN A 343 -16.52 10.98 -12.71
N LYS A 344 -16.94 11.53 -13.84
CA LYS A 344 -17.20 12.98 -13.96
C LYS A 344 -18.23 13.49 -12.97
N ASP A 345 -19.26 12.70 -12.70
CA ASP A 345 -20.34 13.00 -11.77
C ASP A 345 -19.95 12.93 -10.28
N ALA A 346 -18.75 12.41 -9.95
CA ALA A 346 -18.21 12.39 -8.61
C ALA A 346 -17.35 13.63 -8.27
N LEU A 347 -16.93 14.42 -9.27
CA LEU A 347 -16.06 15.59 -9.06
C LEU A 347 -16.66 16.65 -8.08
N PRO A 348 -17.98 16.88 -8.00
CA PRO A 348 -18.51 17.82 -7.02
C PRO A 348 -18.21 17.47 -5.56
N LEU A 349 -17.92 16.19 -5.23
CA LEU A 349 -17.54 15.77 -3.88
C LEU A 349 -16.20 16.39 -3.42
N LEU A 350 -15.30 16.69 -4.37
CA LEU A 350 -14.00 17.27 -4.07
C LEU A 350 -14.04 18.69 -3.52
N LYS A 351 -15.19 19.38 -3.62
CA LYS A 351 -15.37 20.73 -3.03
C LYS A 351 -15.28 20.73 -1.50
N ALA A 352 -15.56 19.58 -0.87
CA ALA A 352 -15.49 19.40 0.58
C ALA A 352 -14.14 18.85 1.07
N ALA A 353 -13.17 18.67 0.18
CA ALA A 353 -11.86 18.13 0.54
C ALA A 353 -11.11 19.04 1.52
N ALA A 354 -10.55 18.46 2.58
CA ALA A 354 -9.83 19.19 3.63
C ALA A 354 -8.35 19.47 3.29
N LEU A 355 -7.84 18.87 2.21
CA LEU A 355 -6.46 19.06 1.72
C LEU A 355 -6.48 19.62 0.29
N PRO A 356 -5.40 20.27 -0.17
CA PRO A 356 -5.25 20.68 -1.57
C PRO A 356 -5.46 19.51 -2.52
N VAL A 357 -6.34 19.65 -3.50
CA VAL A 357 -6.63 18.63 -4.52
C VAL A 357 -6.14 19.08 -5.87
N SER A 358 -5.37 18.25 -6.56
CA SER A 358 -4.99 18.46 -7.96
C SER A 358 -4.69 17.15 -8.66
N HIS A 359 -4.89 17.11 -9.97
CA HIS A 359 -4.37 16.07 -10.84
C HIS A 359 -2.93 16.35 -11.33
N SER A 360 -2.43 17.56 -11.11
CA SER A 360 -1.10 17.98 -11.52
C SER A 360 -0.13 17.94 -10.35
N LEU A 361 0.88 17.07 -10.42
CA LEU A 361 1.97 17.02 -9.45
C LEU A 361 2.75 18.33 -9.39
N ALA A 362 2.93 19.03 -10.53
CA ALA A 362 3.60 20.31 -10.56
C ALA A 362 2.86 21.35 -9.68
N ARG A 363 1.55 21.47 -9.85
CA ARG A 363 0.73 22.37 -9.00
C ARG A 363 0.75 21.98 -7.52
N LEU A 364 0.78 20.69 -7.22
CA LEU A 364 0.88 20.23 -5.83
C LEU A 364 2.25 20.58 -5.24
N ALA A 365 3.33 20.46 -6.00
CA ALA A 365 4.68 20.82 -5.56
C ALA A 365 4.83 22.33 -5.27
N GLU A 366 4.04 23.18 -5.91
CA GLU A 366 4.05 24.64 -5.72
C GLU A 366 3.35 25.10 -4.44
N GLN A 367 2.56 24.25 -3.78
CA GLN A 367 1.77 24.63 -2.59
C GLN A 367 2.67 25.03 -1.41
N ASN A 368 3.66 24.21 -1.09
CA ASN A 368 4.61 24.45 0.01
C ASN A 368 5.76 23.44 -0.05
N ALA A 369 6.76 23.61 0.82
CA ALA A 369 7.94 22.74 0.90
C ALA A 369 7.61 21.28 1.25
N PRO A 370 6.71 20.96 2.22
CA PRO A 370 6.27 19.58 2.45
C PRO A 370 5.64 18.92 1.22
N CYS A 371 4.78 19.62 0.49
CA CYS A 371 4.19 19.10 -0.76
C CYS A 371 5.27 18.80 -1.79
N ARG A 372 6.22 19.71 -2.00
CA ARG A 372 7.34 19.53 -2.92
C ARG A 372 8.17 18.29 -2.56
N ALA A 373 8.53 18.11 -1.30
CA ALA A 373 9.33 16.97 -0.87
C ALA A 373 8.64 15.62 -1.19
N VAL A 374 7.32 15.55 -0.98
CA VAL A 374 6.54 14.32 -1.28
C VAL A 374 6.42 14.12 -2.79
N VAL A 375 6.19 15.19 -3.57
CA VAL A 375 6.15 15.11 -5.04
C VAL A 375 7.49 14.66 -5.61
N ASP A 376 8.60 15.22 -5.15
CA ASP A 376 9.94 14.86 -5.63
C ASP A 376 10.28 13.38 -5.33
N ALA A 377 9.84 12.87 -4.18
CA ALA A 377 9.98 11.45 -3.86
C ALA A 377 9.08 10.58 -4.75
N GLN A 378 7.84 11.00 -4.99
CA GLN A 378 6.92 10.32 -5.90
C GLN A 378 7.49 10.23 -7.30
N LEU A 379 8.05 11.34 -7.83
CA LEU A 379 8.67 11.38 -9.16
C LEU A 379 9.86 10.42 -9.26
N ARG A 380 10.74 10.39 -8.25
CA ARG A 380 11.87 9.42 -8.23
C ARG A 380 11.38 7.97 -8.31
N ALA A 381 10.32 7.62 -7.60
CA ALA A 381 9.76 6.26 -7.65
C ALA A 381 9.11 5.96 -9.02
N CYS A 382 8.38 6.92 -9.59
CA CYS A 382 7.75 6.79 -10.90
C CYS A 382 8.80 6.67 -12.03
N ASP A 383 9.84 7.49 -12.00
CA ASP A 383 10.91 7.46 -13.00
C ASP A 383 11.75 6.18 -12.91
N PHE A 384 12.02 5.71 -11.68
CA PHE A 384 12.62 4.39 -11.47
C PHE A 384 11.73 3.29 -12.06
N GLY A 385 10.41 3.32 -11.80
CA GLY A 385 9.46 2.38 -12.35
C GLY A 385 9.39 2.43 -13.88
N ALA A 386 9.41 3.62 -14.48
CA ALA A 386 9.39 3.82 -15.93
C ALA A 386 10.60 3.17 -16.62
N LEU A 387 11.78 3.32 -16.03
CA LEU A 387 13.01 2.70 -16.53
C LEU A 387 12.96 1.16 -16.43
N CYS A 388 12.29 0.63 -15.41
CA CYS A 388 12.22 -0.81 -15.13
C CYS A 388 11.08 -1.55 -15.84
N ARG A 389 10.37 -0.91 -16.77
CA ARG A 389 9.37 -1.58 -17.61
C ARG A 389 10.03 -2.48 -18.65
N LYS A 390 9.29 -3.46 -19.16
CA LYS A 390 9.75 -4.31 -20.27
C LYS A 390 10.17 -3.50 -21.49
N LYS A 391 9.40 -2.44 -21.79
CA LYS A 391 9.80 -1.37 -22.70
C LYS A 391 10.03 -0.12 -21.89
N PRO A 392 11.29 0.26 -21.61
CA PRO A 392 11.61 1.42 -20.79
C PRO A 392 11.02 2.72 -21.35
N GLU A 393 10.62 3.61 -20.44
CA GLU A 393 10.06 4.90 -20.78
C GLU A 393 10.93 6.05 -20.26
N PRO A 394 10.88 7.23 -20.91
CA PRO A 394 11.63 8.42 -20.46
C PRO A 394 11.15 8.95 -19.11
N MET A 395 12.03 9.66 -18.40
CA MET A 395 11.71 10.36 -17.15
C MET A 395 10.59 11.40 -17.32
N GLY A 396 9.95 11.74 -16.20
CA GLY A 396 8.94 12.80 -16.11
C GLY A 396 7.57 12.39 -16.64
N GLY A 397 7.34 11.11 -16.87
CA GLY A 397 6.03 10.60 -17.29
C GLY A 397 4.91 11.00 -16.34
N ALA A 398 5.14 10.89 -15.03
CA ALA A 398 4.16 11.23 -14.01
C ALA A 398 3.76 12.72 -13.99
N LEU A 399 4.65 13.64 -14.40
CA LEU A 399 4.31 15.07 -14.53
C LEU A 399 3.39 15.34 -15.73
N ARG A 400 3.44 14.51 -16.75
CA ARG A 400 2.65 14.63 -17.98
C ARG A 400 1.38 13.79 -17.97
N GLN A 401 1.22 12.96 -16.94
CA GLN A 401 0.07 12.06 -16.83
C GLN A 401 -1.22 12.88 -16.72
N LYS A 402 -2.15 12.60 -17.63
CA LYS A 402 -3.49 13.20 -17.60
C LYS A 402 -4.38 12.41 -16.64
N ILE A 403 -5.31 13.13 -16.01
CA ILE A 403 -6.37 12.48 -15.22
C ILE A 403 -7.19 11.56 -16.12
N ILE A 404 -7.53 10.39 -15.59
CA ILE A 404 -8.38 9.41 -16.28
C ILE A 404 -9.83 9.69 -15.93
N PHE A 405 -10.64 9.99 -16.93
CA PHE A 405 -12.09 10.11 -16.78
C PHE A 405 -12.78 8.92 -17.43
N LEU A 406 -13.74 8.33 -16.70
CA LEU A 406 -14.76 7.52 -17.32
C LEU A 406 -16.10 8.28 -17.24
N THR A 407 -16.87 8.19 -18.30
CA THR A 407 -18.25 8.69 -18.36
C THR A 407 -19.13 7.44 -18.41
N LYS A 408 -20.03 7.29 -17.46
CA LYS A 408 -21.07 6.26 -17.51
C LYS A 408 -22.03 6.54 -18.64
#